data_e48ab180a5f1ca63cdf5a52257b4173b
#
_entry.id   e48ab180a5f1ca63cdf5a52257b4173b
#
_cell.length_a   1.000
_cell.length_b   1.000
_cell.length_c   1.000
_cell.angle_alpha   90.00
_cell.angle_beta   90.00
_cell.angle_gamma   90.00
#
_symmetry.space_group_name_H-M   'P 1'
#
loop_
_entity.id
_entity.type
_entity.pdbx_description
1 polymer ?
#
loop_
_entity_poly.entity_id
_entity_poly.type
_entity_poly.pdbx_seq_one_letter_code
_entity_poly.pdbx_strand_id
1 'polypeptide(L)'
;QAQAGLTCLACHAIDRIHDNTGNGNYNIADAQEDPYLFADAGTGLRGFLHDTALKARPTVHKRQMLKPVFRTSEYCATCHKVSLDTRVNGYRWLRGQNEYDNWHDSGVSLNASRTFYLPPAKRVCQDCHMPREPAPLGDVSARDGTVRSHRFVAVNTALPFLRGDQETIHRIEQFLQNGKLRVDIFALKRGETTTFAPERHRSRVVAGEALEFDVVVRNLGVGHTFPGGTNDSNEGWLEVSLLDGDGQLLSLSGGLRPDGHVDPAAHFYKALMVDARGEAIHRRNAQDIVAPVYVRVIGPGTADVAHFRVEIPAALAGSTATLRARLMWRKFDRAYTEFAYATNPEGFARFDWVPDLPITEIAAAELQLAVAATPAPQEMSVVLPAADWERFNDHGIGLLLQGDTKGAARSFAQVAALAPKRLDGPRNLARVALRDGSLELAYEYLTRCEELDAGNAQTAWVWGVVLQEDGRYGDAASAYRRVLYDFPEDRLAWRNLGRVLYLDGQFDAALEALDRVLAIDPEDRVAHYHRMLALRGLGRKAEAGAAEAAYRTYQIDESAQELTRTYRLQHPDDNREVQPIHVHPLVPPGAETVDNNAAPEGVG
;
A
#
# COMPACT_ATOMS: atom_id res chain seq x y z
N GLN A 1 20.66 26.92 8.27
CA GLN A 1 20.66 25.87 7.23
C GLN A 1 19.55 24.83 7.48
N ALA A 2 19.34 24.36 8.72
CA ALA A 2 18.28 23.36 9.03
C ALA A 2 16.85 23.83 8.69
N GLN A 3 16.62 25.12 8.48
CA GLN A 3 15.32 25.69 8.13
C GLN A 3 15.19 26.05 6.64
N ALA A 4 16.22 25.83 5.83
CA ALA A 4 16.24 26.25 4.43
C ALA A 4 15.25 25.48 3.55
N GLY A 5 14.94 24.22 3.87
CA GLY A 5 14.09 23.37 3.06
C GLY A 5 14.66 23.08 1.68
N LEU A 6 13.86 22.47 0.81
CA LEU A 6 14.18 22.28 -0.60
C LEU A 6 13.84 23.57 -1.36
N THR A 7 14.83 24.14 -2.07
CA THR A 7 14.62 25.31 -2.93
C THR A 7 13.99 24.89 -4.27
N CYS A 8 13.42 25.86 -4.99
CA CYS A 8 12.87 25.62 -6.34
C CYS A 8 13.90 24.96 -7.27
N LEU A 9 15.16 25.39 -7.19
CA LEU A 9 16.25 24.89 -8.03
C LEU A 9 16.62 23.44 -7.70
N ALA A 10 16.48 23.00 -6.45
CA ALA A 10 16.75 21.60 -6.11
C ALA A 10 15.93 20.61 -6.96
N CYS A 11 14.72 21.03 -7.34
CA CYS A 11 13.83 20.25 -8.21
C CYS A 11 13.92 20.71 -9.68
N HIS A 12 13.79 22.02 -9.94
CA HIS A 12 13.67 22.54 -11.31
C HIS A 12 14.99 22.61 -12.08
N ALA A 13 16.14 22.43 -11.43
CA ALA A 13 17.42 22.26 -12.09
C ALA A 13 17.67 20.84 -12.63
N ILE A 14 16.87 19.84 -12.25
CA ILE A 14 16.96 18.50 -12.81
C ILE A 14 16.73 18.57 -14.33
N ASP A 15 17.69 18.05 -15.08
CA ASP A 15 17.69 18.16 -16.54
C ASP A 15 17.34 16.82 -17.21
N ARG A 16 17.95 15.75 -16.76
CA ARG A 16 17.77 14.41 -17.32
C ARG A 16 17.69 13.37 -16.21
N ILE A 17 16.71 12.49 -16.32
CA ILE A 17 16.61 11.26 -15.53
C ILE A 17 17.25 10.13 -16.36
N HIS A 18 18.14 9.35 -15.76
CA HIS A 18 18.86 8.28 -16.45
C HIS A 18 17.99 7.03 -16.60
N ASP A 19 17.38 6.61 -15.50
CA ASP A 19 16.49 5.47 -15.43
C ASP A 19 15.61 5.53 -14.15
N ASN A 20 14.84 4.47 -13.91
CA ASN A 20 13.92 4.36 -12.80
C ASN A 20 14.51 3.67 -11.55
N THR A 21 15.82 3.66 -11.35
CA THR A 21 16.44 3.09 -10.14
C THR A 21 16.25 3.95 -8.89
N GLY A 22 15.93 5.23 -9.07
CA GLY A 22 15.76 6.17 -7.98
C GLY A 22 17.10 6.69 -7.43
N ASN A 23 17.20 6.89 -6.10
CA ASN A 23 18.43 7.33 -5.41
C ASN A 23 19.09 8.59 -6.00
N GLY A 24 18.30 9.51 -6.59
CA GLY A 24 18.84 10.71 -7.22
C GLY A 24 19.56 10.45 -8.55
N ASN A 25 19.14 9.41 -9.31
CA ASN A 25 19.74 9.05 -10.59
C ASN A 25 19.33 10.01 -11.72
N TYR A 26 19.83 11.24 -11.64
CA TYR A 26 19.55 12.34 -12.58
C TYR A 26 20.74 13.27 -12.74
N ASN A 27 20.74 14.05 -13.81
CA ASN A 27 21.65 15.19 -13.99
C ASN A 27 20.99 16.48 -13.54
N ILE A 28 21.79 17.38 -12.98
CA ILE A 28 21.43 18.76 -12.70
C ILE A 28 22.03 19.64 -13.81
N ALA A 29 21.28 20.60 -14.33
CA ALA A 29 21.79 21.56 -15.29
C ALA A 29 22.88 22.42 -14.64
N ASP A 30 24.05 22.51 -15.28
CA ASP A 30 25.23 23.19 -14.73
C ASP A 30 25.01 24.69 -14.55
N ALA A 31 24.28 25.35 -15.44
CA ALA A 31 23.91 26.74 -15.34
C ALA A 31 22.50 26.96 -15.89
N GLN A 32 21.77 27.85 -15.25
CA GLN A 32 20.51 28.37 -15.79
C GLN A 32 20.81 29.63 -16.60
N GLU A 33 20.45 29.57 -17.89
CA GLU A 33 20.53 30.77 -18.71
C GLU A 33 19.52 31.82 -18.23
N ASP A 34 19.99 32.96 -17.88
CA ASP A 34 19.15 34.13 -17.63
C ASP A 34 19.53 35.25 -18.59
N PRO A 35 18.90 35.33 -19.77
CA PRO A 35 19.24 36.34 -20.78
C PRO A 35 18.61 37.70 -20.52
N TYR A 36 17.92 37.89 -19.39
CA TYR A 36 17.24 39.13 -19.10
C TYR A 36 18.19 40.16 -18.46
N LEU A 37 17.91 41.44 -18.71
CA LEU A 37 18.66 42.52 -18.10
C LEU A 37 18.62 42.42 -16.56
N PHE A 38 19.77 42.64 -15.94
CA PHE A 38 19.95 42.59 -14.50
C PHE A 38 19.71 41.21 -13.86
N ALA A 39 20.10 40.16 -14.54
CA ALA A 39 20.00 38.78 -14.04
C ALA A 39 20.62 38.58 -12.64
N ASP A 40 21.71 39.30 -12.34
CA ASP A 40 22.41 39.27 -11.04
C ASP A 40 21.79 40.19 -9.98
N ALA A 41 20.75 40.95 -10.30
CA ALA A 41 20.15 41.89 -9.37
C ALA A 41 19.20 41.17 -8.39
N GLY A 42 19.50 41.28 -7.09
CA GLY A 42 18.62 40.78 -6.04
C GLY A 42 17.33 41.61 -5.91
N THR A 43 17.31 42.58 -4.99
CA THR A 43 16.12 43.41 -4.72
C THR A 43 16.32 44.85 -5.24
N GLY A 44 15.26 45.65 -5.23
CA GLY A 44 15.27 47.07 -5.64
C GLY A 44 14.89 47.27 -7.10
N LEU A 45 15.17 48.48 -7.64
CA LEU A 45 14.72 48.86 -8.98
C LEU A 45 15.24 47.94 -10.09
N ARG A 46 16.49 47.50 -10.01
CA ARG A 46 17.07 46.55 -10.99
C ARG A 46 16.39 45.20 -10.94
N GLY A 47 16.13 44.64 -9.75
CA GLY A 47 15.36 43.40 -9.58
C GLY A 47 13.93 43.52 -10.11
N PHE A 48 13.27 44.67 -9.85
CA PHE A 48 11.94 44.95 -10.40
C PHE A 48 11.94 44.99 -11.95
N LEU A 49 12.95 45.60 -12.57
CA LEU A 49 13.10 45.66 -14.03
C LEU A 49 13.39 44.27 -14.62
N HIS A 50 14.24 43.46 -13.97
CA HIS A 50 14.51 42.09 -14.32
C HIS A 50 13.22 41.25 -14.28
N ASP A 51 12.48 41.26 -13.18
CA ASP A 51 11.24 40.52 -13.01
C ASP A 51 10.16 40.93 -14.02
N THR A 52 10.13 42.23 -14.36
CA THR A 52 9.23 42.77 -15.38
C THR A 52 9.59 42.23 -16.76
N ALA A 53 10.88 42.21 -17.12
CA ALA A 53 11.36 41.66 -18.39
C ALA A 53 11.08 40.16 -18.50
N LEU A 54 11.33 39.42 -17.42
CA LEU A 54 11.03 37.97 -17.32
C LEU A 54 9.54 37.69 -17.49
N LYS A 55 8.67 38.43 -16.80
CA LYS A 55 7.21 38.32 -16.92
C LYS A 55 6.70 38.67 -18.33
N ALA A 56 7.30 39.70 -18.96
CA ALA A 56 6.93 40.11 -20.32
C ALA A 56 7.31 39.07 -21.41
N ARG A 57 8.41 38.36 -21.22
CA ARG A 57 8.89 37.32 -22.16
C ARG A 57 9.38 36.04 -21.46
N PRO A 58 8.51 35.24 -20.82
CA PRO A 58 8.91 34.15 -19.95
C PRO A 58 9.42 32.91 -20.69
N THR A 59 9.69 32.96 -22.00
CA THR A 59 9.95 31.77 -22.84
C THR A 59 11.17 30.98 -22.39
N VAL A 60 12.28 31.66 -22.04
CA VAL A 60 13.51 30.98 -21.57
C VAL A 60 13.25 30.36 -20.20
N HIS A 61 12.72 31.18 -19.29
CA HIS A 61 12.36 30.70 -17.94
C HIS A 61 11.42 29.50 -17.98
N LYS A 62 10.35 29.56 -18.80
CA LYS A 62 9.41 28.41 -18.96
C LYS A 62 10.11 27.16 -19.50
N ARG A 63 11.00 27.30 -20.47
CA ARG A 63 11.74 26.17 -21.04
C ARG A 63 12.61 25.46 -20.01
N GLN A 64 13.23 26.22 -19.11
CA GLN A 64 14.10 25.70 -18.07
C GLN A 64 13.31 25.15 -16.88
N MET A 65 12.28 25.89 -16.41
CA MET A 65 11.57 25.60 -15.17
C MET A 65 10.32 24.74 -15.34
N LEU A 66 9.81 24.58 -16.58
CA LEU A 66 8.58 23.83 -16.87
C LEU A 66 8.82 22.70 -17.87
N LYS A 67 9.92 21.96 -17.68
CA LYS A 67 10.26 20.80 -18.53
C LYS A 67 9.14 19.75 -18.50
N PRO A 68 8.88 19.04 -19.61
CA PRO A 68 7.83 18.02 -19.67
C PRO A 68 7.99 16.92 -18.62
N VAL A 69 9.22 16.55 -18.26
CA VAL A 69 9.55 15.50 -17.28
C VAL A 69 8.96 15.79 -15.89
N PHE A 70 8.76 17.05 -15.51
CA PHE A 70 8.15 17.42 -14.22
C PHE A 70 6.67 17.02 -14.10
N ARG A 71 6.06 16.52 -15.18
CA ARG A 71 4.67 16.05 -15.21
C ARG A 71 4.55 14.53 -15.26
N THR A 72 5.66 13.83 -15.11
CA THR A 72 5.70 12.37 -15.13
C THR A 72 5.97 11.83 -13.73
N SER A 73 5.54 10.59 -13.47
CA SER A 73 5.80 9.91 -12.20
C SER A 73 7.28 9.53 -12.05
N GLU A 74 7.99 9.32 -13.16
CA GLU A 74 9.43 9.06 -13.22
C GLU A 74 10.24 10.19 -12.57
N TYR A 75 9.75 11.43 -12.69
CA TYR A 75 10.36 12.55 -11.98
C TYR A 75 10.30 12.38 -10.45
N CYS A 76 9.15 11.98 -9.93
CA CYS A 76 8.99 11.71 -8.50
C CYS A 76 9.79 10.50 -8.04
N ALA A 77 9.95 9.49 -8.91
CA ALA A 77 10.73 8.28 -8.65
C ALA A 77 12.19 8.58 -8.30
N THR A 78 12.76 9.66 -8.83
CA THR A 78 14.16 10.04 -8.54
C THR A 78 14.46 10.16 -7.05
N CYS A 79 13.45 10.51 -6.22
CA CYS A 79 13.55 10.61 -4.77
C CYS A 79 12.62 9.65 -4.02
N HIS A 80 11.52 9.20 -4.66
CA HIS A 80 10.51 8.32 -4.06
C HIS A 80 10.66 6.83 -4.47
N LYS A 81 11.85 6.46 -4.90
CA LYS A 81 12.34 5.09 -5.02
C LYS A 81 13.78 5.08 -4.50
N VAL A 82 14.01 4.35 -3.41
CA VAL A 82 15.29 4.39 -2.67
C VAL A 82 15.80 2.98 -2.45
N SER A 83 17.10 2.80 -2.54
CA SER A 83 17.80 1.57 -2.18
C SER A 83 19.06 1.88 -1.36
N LEU A 84 19.52 0.92 -0.58
CA LEU A 84 20.79 0.95 0.11
C LEU A 84 21.71 -0.12 -0.49
N ASP A 85 22.92 0.25 -0.82
CA ASP A 85 23.93 -0.69 -1.29
C ASP A 85 24.90 -1.10 -0.17
N THR A 86 25.76 -2.06 -0.48
CA THR A 86 26.75 -2.61 0.46
C THR A 86 27.74 -1.56 0.99
N ARG A 87 27.96 -0.44 0.30
CA ARG A 87 28.84 0.64 0.76
C ARG A 87 28.23 1.43 1.91
N VAL A 88 26.88 1.43 1.99
CA VAL A 88 26.13 2.13 3.05
C VAL A 88 25.87 1.23 4.24
N ASN A 89 25.41 -0.02 4.01
CA ASN A 89 24.96 -0.91 5.08
C ASN A 89 25.93 -2.03 5.44
N GLY A 90 27.04 -2.21 4.69
CA GLY A 90 28.00 -3.28 4.93
C GLY A 90 27.46 -4.70 4.76
N TYR A 91 26.21 -4.84 4.27
CA TYR A 91 25.51 -6.11 4.20
C TYR A 91 25.18 -6.51 2.77
N ARG A 92 24.11 -5.97 2.19
CA ARG A 92 23.69 -6.23 0.81
C ARG A 92 22.80 -5.12 0.29
N TRP A 93 22.47 -5.19 -1.00
CA TRP A 93 21.48 -4.29 -1.57
C TRP A 93 20.10 -4.52 -0.92
N LEU A 94 19.49 -3.44 -0.45
CA LEU A 94 18.16 -3.44 0.16
C LEU A 94 17.26 -2.41 -0.53
N ARG A 95 16.04 -2.79 -0.87
CA ARG A 95 15.02 -1.86 -1.29
C ARG A 95 14.48 -1.11 -0.07
N GLY A 96 14.59 0.22 -0.08
CA GLY A 96 13.94 1.12 0.86
C GLY A 96 12.52 1.47 0.43
N GLN A 97 12.09 2.71 0.72
CA GLN A 97 10.78 3.19 0.26
C GLN A 97 10.68 3.12 -1.27
N ASN A 98 9.49 2.78 -1.77
CA ASN A 98 9.28 2.56 -3.20
C ASN A 98 7.81 2.78 -3.58
N GLU A 99 7.41 4.04 -3.64
CA GLU A 99 6.07 4.40 -4.10
C GLU A 99 5.93 4.25 -5.60
N TYR A 100 7.03 4.43 -6.36
CA TYR A 100 7.01 4.43 -7.81
C TYR A 100 6.65 3.05 -8.40
N ASP A 101 7.33 1.97 -8.01
CA ASP A 101 7.04 0.65 -8.56
C ASP A 101 5.64 0.19 -8.15
N ASN A 102 5.21 0.49 -6.91
CA ASN A 102 3.86 0.20 -6.46
C ASN A 102 2.79 0.94 -7.28
N TRP A 103 3.05 2.19 -7.66
CA TRP A 103 2.19 2.95 -8.57
C TRP A 103 2.25 2.40 -9.99
N HIS A 104 3.46 2.13 -10.51
CA HIS A 104 3.66 1.62 -11.87
C HIS A 104 2.94 0.29 -12.09
N ASP A 105 3.04 -0.64 -11.13
CA ASP A 105 2.42 -1.96 -11.18
C ASP A 105 0.95 -1.98 -10.69
N SER A 106 0.29 -0.82 -10.67
CA SER A 106 -1.10 -0.66 -10.23
C SER A 106 -2.06 -0.31 -11.38
N GLY A 107 -3.36 -0.46 -11.11
CA GLY A 107 -4.41 0.04 -12.01
C GLY A 107 -4.40 1.56 -12.16
N VAL A 108 -3.89 2.30 -11.16
CA VAL A 108 -3.88 3.77 -11.17
C VAL A 108 -2.95 4.34 -12.26
N SER A 109 -1.85 3.66 -12.55
CA SER A 109 -0.96 3.99 -13.66
C SER A 109 -1.51 3.59 -15.03
N LEU A 110 -2.50 2.69 -15.09
CA LEU A 110 -2.93 1.96 -16.28
C LEU A 110 -1.79 1.20 -16.97
N ASN A 111 -0.74 0.85 -16.25
CA ASN A 111 0.34 0.02 -16.79
C ASN A 111 0.16 -1.46 -16.45
N ALA A 112 -0.68 -1.81 -15.46
CA ALA A 112 -0.81 -3.17 -14.97
C ALA A 112 -2.22 -3.74 -15.15
N SER A 113 -2.31 -4.88 -15.84
CA SER A 113 -3.56 -5.60 -16.10
C SER A 113 -4.02 -6.50 -14.94
N ARG A 114 -3.09 -6.97 -14.11
CA ARG A 114 -3.34 -7.93 -13.03
C ARG A 114 -4.18 -7.41 -11.87
N THR A 115 -4.47 -6.13 -11.83
CA THR A 115 -5.17 -5.46 -10.74
C THR A 115 -6.61 -5.94 -10.57
N PHE A 116 -7.15 -5.87 -9.36
CA PHE A 116 -8.56 -6.18 -9.11
C PHE A 116 -9.48 -5.10 -9.66
N TYR A 117 -9.06 -3.84 -9.58
CA TYR A 117 -9.81 -2.69 -10.05
C TYR A 117 -8.98 -1.86 -11.02
N LEU A 118 -9.60 -1.47 -12.12
CA LEU A 118 -8.99 -0.63 -13.14
C LEU A 118 -9.77 0.70 -13.22
N PRO A 119 -9.17 1.84 -12.85
CA PRO A 119 -9.83 3.12 -12.96
C PRO A 119 -9.97 3.54 -14.43
N PRO A 120 -10.92 4.45 -14.74
CA PRO A 120 -11.20 4.86 -16.12
C PRO A 120 -10.10 5.72 -16.75
N ALA A 121 -9.17 6.26 -15.95
CA ALA A 121 -8.11 7.13 -16.44
C ALA A 121 -6.84 7.00 -15.61
N LYS A 122 -5.70 7.09 -16.30
CA LYS A 122 -4.36 7.17 -15.69
C LYS A 122 -4.25 8.41 -14.79
N ARG A 123 -3.65 8.23 -13.62
CA ARG A 123 -3.26 9.32 -12.72
C ARG A 123 -1.79 9.20 -12.38
N VAL A 124 -1.10 10.33 -12.44
CA VAL A 124 0.32 10.46 -12.05
C VAL A 124 0.45 11.04 -10.63
N CYS A 125 1.64 10.96 -10.06
CA CYS A 125 1.90 11.42 -8.68
C CYS A 125 1.40 12.85 -8.43
N GLN A 126 1.65 13.74 -9.40
CA GLN A 126 1.25 15.15 -9.31
C GLN A 126 -0.28 15.35 -9.29
N ASP A 127 -1.08 14.41 -9.79
CA ASP A 127 -2.55 14.55 -9.80
C ASP A 127 -3.15 14.42 -8.41
N CYS A 128 -2.47 13.72 -7.51
CA CYS A 128 -2.88 13.56 -6.12
C CYS A 128 -2.13 14.50 -5.17
N HIS A 129 -0.79 14.57 -5.31
CA HIS A 129 0.06 15.28 -4.35
C HIS A 129 0.28 16.76 -4.65
N MET A 130 -0.09 17.21 -5.87
CA MET A 130 -0.01 18.59 -6.31
C MET A 130 -1.37 19.05 -6.87
N PRO A 131 -2.43 19.14 -6.03
CA PRO A 131 -3.75 19.56 -6.49
C PRO A 131 -3.67 20.95 -7.13
N ARG A 132 -4.60 21.25 -8.03
CA ARG A 132 -4.68 22.56 -8.65
C ARG A 132 -5.30 23.56 -7.69
N GLU A 133 -4.66 24.72 -7.59
CA GLU A 133 -5.09 25.87 -6.78
C GLU A 133 -5.25 27.10 -7.68
N PRO A 134 -6.07 28.09 -7.30
CA PRO A 134 -6.17 29.34 -8.04
C PRO A 134 -4.80 29.97 -8.24
N ALA A 135 -4.50 30.38 -9.46
CA ALA A 135 -3.21 30.99 -9.78
C ALA A 135 -3.12 32.43 -9.20
N PRO A 136 -1.99 32.82 -8.62
CA PRO A 136 -1.70 34.22 -8.34
C PRO A 136 -1.78 35.06 -9.62
N LEU A 137 -2.19 36.31 -9.49
CA LEU A 137 -2.24 37.22 -10.63
C LEU A 137 -0.87 37.37 -11.29
N GLY A 138 -0.83 37.11 -12.61
CA GLY A 138 0.40 37.20 -13.41
C GLY A 138 1.33 36.00 -13.33
N ASP A 139 0.90 34.89 -12.72
CA ASP A 139 1.67 33.65 -12.75
C ASP A 139 1.75 33.10 -14.17
N VAL A 140 2.98 33.04 -14.72
CA VAL A 140 3.24 32.63 -16.11
C VAL A 140 3.08 31.10 -16.33
N SER A 141 3.00 30.31 -15.26
CA SER A 141 2.76 28.86 -15.31
C SER A 141 1.27 28.50 -15.27
N ALA A 142 0.40 29.48 -15.00
CA ALA A 142 -1.03 29.28 -14.88
C ALA A 142 -1.63 28.64 -16.14
N ARG A 143 -2.53 27.67 -15.93
CA ARG A 143 -3.38 27.06 -16.94
C ARG A 143 -4.80 27.11 -16.44
N ASP A 144 -5.72 27.61 -17.26
CA ASP A 144 -7.14 27.75 -16.89
C ASP A 144 -7.32 28.45 -15.52
N GLY A 145 -6.52 29.51 -15.27
CA GLY A 145 -6.55 30.25 -14.00
C GLY A 145 -6.03 29.49 -12.78
N THR A 146 -5.37 28.36 -12.97
CA THR A 146 -4.86 27.52 -11.86
C THR A 146 -3.39 27.15 -12.02
N VAL A 147 -2.72 26.85 -10.89
CA VAL A 147 -1.36 26.29 -10.80
C VAL A 147 -1.38 24.99 -9.99
N ARG A 148 -0.31 24.18 -10.12
CA ARG A 148 -0.08 23.02 -9.25
C ARG A 148 0.41 23.49 -7.89
N SER A 149 -0.23 23.04 -6.81
CA SER A 149 0.24 23.28 -5.44
C SER A 149 1.60 22.60 -5.21
N HIS A 150 2.51 23.29 -4.55
CA HIS A 150 3.81 22.74 -4.12
C HIS A 150 3.80 22.41 -2.62
N ARG A 151 2.64 22.24 -2.00
CA ARG A 151 2.51 21.81 -0.60
C ARG A 151 2.75 20.31 -0.43
N PHE A 152 2.67 19.53 -1.52
CA PHE A 152 2.89 18.09 -1.54
C PHE A 152 2.13 17.34 -0.43
N VAL A 153 0.83 17.63 -0.31
CA VAL A 153 -0.01 17.00 0.71
C VAL A 153 0.04 15.48 0.61
N ALA A 154 0.32 14.83 1.74
CA ALA A 154 0.41 13.39 1.86
C ALA A 154 -0.02 12.96 3.28
N VAL A 155 0.87 12.38 4.07
CA VAL A 155 0.56 11.80 5.40
C VAL A 155 1.37 12.44 6.53
N ASN A 156 2.25 13.41 6.24
CA ASN A 156 3.19 13.97 7.22
C ASN A 156 2.56 15.11 8.00
N THR A 157 1.83 14.79 9.06
CA THR A 157 1.28 15.73 10.04
C THR A 157 2.31 16.20 11.06
N ALA A 158 3.41 15.45 11.26
CA ALA A 158 4.40 15.75 12.30
C ALA A 158 5.21 17.02 12.03
N LEU A 159 5.76 17.18 10.82
CA LEU A 159 6.58 18.36 10.52
C LEU A 159 5.78 19.68 10.56
N PRO A 160 4.56 19.78 10.00
CA PRO A 160 3.72 20.96 10.19
C PRO A 160 3.39 21.20 11.67
N PHE A 161 3.09 20.17 12.44
CA PHE A 161 2.83 20.28 13.87
C PHE A 161 4.02 20.91 14.61
N LEU A 162 5.23 20.39 14.39
CA LEU A 162 6.46 20.91 15.01
C LEU A 162 6.78 22.35 14.60
N ARG A 163 6.20 22.83 13.48
CA ARG A 163 6.32 24.21 12.99
C ARG A 163 5.16 25.11 13.39
N GLY A 164 4.12 24.56 14.01
CA GLY A 164 2.89 25.29 14.33
C GLY A 164 2.00 25.61 13.11
N ASP A 165 2.20 24.91 11.99
CA ASP A 165 1.44 25.10 10.73
C ASP A 165 0.14 24.29 10.75
N GLN A 166 -0.87 24.81 11.44
CA GLN A 166 -2.19 24.19 11.56
C GLN A 166 -2.93 24.08 10.21
N GLU A 167 -2.70 25.03 9.31
CA GLU A 167 -3.32 25.01 7.98
C GLU A 167 -2.87 23.79 7.19
N THR A 168 -1.58 23.48 7.18
CA THR A 168 -1.05 22.31 6.48
C THR A 168 -1.51 21.01 7.15
N ILE A 169 -1.61 20.93 8.49
CA ILE A 169 -2.18 19.78 9.19
C ILE A 169 -3.61 19.53 8.70
N HIS A 170 -4.46 20.55 8.75
CA HIS A 170 -5.86 20.43 8.32
C HIS A 170 -5.99 19.99 6.84
N ARG A 171 -5.15 20.52 5.95
CA ARG A 171 -5.11 20.09 4.53
C ARG A 171 -4.72 18.61 4.38
N ILE A 172 -3.80 18.11 5.20
CA ILE A 172 -3.39 16.70 5.21
C ILE A 172 -4.53 15.82 5.73
N GLU A 173 -5.19 16.22 6.80
CA GLU A 173 -6.36 15.52 7.35
C GLU A 173 -7.48 15.41 6.31
N GLN A 174 -7.86 16.52 5.69
CA GLN A 174 -8.83 16.53 4.60
C GLN A 174 -8.41 15.63 3.43
N PHE A 175 -7.13 15.65 3.07
CA PHE A 175 -6.60 14.80 2.00
C PHE A 175 -6.74 13.32 2.34
N LEU A 176 -6.43 12.91 3.57
CA LEU A 176 -6.54 11.52 4.04
C LEU A 176 -7.99 11.07 4.11
N GLN A 177 -8.89 11.91 4.61
CA GLN A 177 -10.32 11.62 4.80
C GLN A 177 -11.11 11.62 3.49
N ASN A 178 -10.58 12.23 2.42
CA ASN A 178 -11.29 12.33 1.16
C ASN A 178 -11.13 11.05 0.30
N GLY A 179 -11.83 9.98 0.69
CA GLY A 179 -11.97 8.77 -0.11
C GLY A 179 -10.64 8.07 -0.44
N LYS A 180 -9.66 8.09 0.46
CA LYS A 180 -8.41 7.35 0.28
C LYS A 180 -8.56 5.90 0.69
N LEU A 181 -9.19 5.69 1.82
CA LEU A 181 -9.44 4.38 2.41
C LEU A 181 -10.90 4.29 2.86
N ARG A 182 -11.45 3.09 2.89
CA ARG A 182 -12.77 2.78 3.43
C ARG A 182 -12.62 1.71 4.50
N VAL A 183 -13.31 1.89 5.62
CA VAL A 183 -13.50 0.89 6.67
C VAL A 183 -14.92 0.37 6.58
N ASP A 184 -15.12 -0.94 6.75
CA ASP A 184 -16.42 -1.58 6.66
C ASP A 184 -16.48 -2.75 7.66
N ILE A 185 -17.43 -2.75 8.58
CA ILE A 185 -17.74 -3.89 9.44
C ILE A 185 -18.64 -4.82 8.63
N PHE A 186 -18.04 -5.77 7.88
CA PHE A 186 -18.71 -6.43 6.77
C PHE A 186 -19.35 -7.78 7.10
N ALA A 187 -18.77 -8.53 8.04
CA ALA A 187 -19.28 -9.86 8.38
C ALA A 187 -19.36 -10.06 9.90
N LEU A 188 -20.45 -10.62 10.39
CA LEU A 188 -20.60 -11.14 11.76
C LEU A 188 -20.61 -12.65 11.72
N LYS A 189 -19.80 -13.29 12.57
CA LYS A 189 -19.62 -14.75 12.64
C LYS A 189 -20.11 -15.27 13.98
N ARG A 190 -21.01 -16.25 13.94
CA ARG A 190 -21.60 -16.91 15.12
C ARG A 190 -21.57 -18.42 14.89
N GLY A 191 -20.57 -19.10 15.45
CA GLY A 191 -20.29 -20.49 15.13
C GLY A 191 -20.07 -20.68 13.62
N GLU A 192 -20.83 -21.58 13.00
CA GLU A 192 -20.76 -21.86 11.57
C GLU A 192 -21.47 -20.81 10.68
N THR A 193 -22.23 -19.88 11.26
CA THR A 193 -23.07 -18.95 10.51
C THR A 193 -22.36 -17.62 10.34
N THR A 194 -22.29 -17.11 9.09
CA THR A 194 -21.80 -15.79 8.75
C THR A 194 -22.93 -14.91 8.20
N THR A 195 -23.15 -13.74 8.81
CA THR A 195 -24.04 -12.71 8.31
C THR A 195 -23.23 -11.63 7.63
N PHE A 196 -23.37 -11.48 6.32
CA PHE A 196 -22.71 -10.43 5.54
C PHE A 196 -23.56 -9.17 5.47
N ALA A 197 -22.92 -8.02 5.33
CA ALA A 197 -23.57 -6.71 5.31
C ALA A 197 -24.58 -6.56 6.48
N PRO A 198 -24.13 -6.72 7.73
CA PRO A 198 -25.00 -6.87 8.90
C PRO A 198 -25.90 -5.67 9.15
N GLU A 199 -25.58 -4.50 8.65
CA GLU A 199 -26.43 -3.30 8.72
C GLU A 199 -27.71 -3.40 7.86
N ARG A 200 -27.72 -4.32 6.88
CA ARG A 200 -28.92 -4.65 6.06
C ARG A 200 -29.89 -5.53 6.82
N HIS A 201 -29.40 -6.19 7.84
CA HIS A 201 -30.18 -7.05 8.73
C HIS A 201 -30.42 -6.29 10.04
N ARG A 202 -31.49 -6.59 10.73
CA ARG A 202 -31.63 -6.20 12.14
C ARG A 202 -30.77 -7.15 12.96
N SER A 203 -29.44 -6.98 12.85
CA SER A 203 -28.49 -7.92 13.45
C SER A 203 -28.71 -8.00 14.95
N ARG A 204 -29.15 -9.19 15.40
CA ARG A 204 -29.34 -9.51 16.81
C ARG A 204 -28.17 -10.35 17.28
N VAL A 205 -27.57 -9.91 18.37
CA VAL A 205 -26.56 -10.68 19.12
C VAL A 205 -27.16 -11.07 20.46
N VAL A 206 -26.58 -12.07 21.11
CA VAL A 206 -27.11 -12.57 22.39
C VAL A 206 -26.20 -12.09 23.51
N ALA A 207 -26.81 -11.59 24.60
CA ALA A 207 -26.06 -11.20 25.77
C ALA A 207 -25.30 -12.41 26.37
N GLY A 208 -24.02 -12.24 26.66
CA GLY A 208 -23.13 -13.28 27.17
C GLY A 208 -22.51 -14.19 26.09
N GLU A 209 -22.76 -13.94 24.79
CA GLU A 209 -22.08 -14.69 23.72
C GLU A 209 -20.78 -14.01 23.25
N ALA A 210 -19.85 -14.81 22.72
CA ALA A 210 -18.72 -14.31 21.94
C ALA A 210 -19.15 -14.05 20.50
N LEU A 211 -18.88 -12.86 19.99
CA LEU A 211 -19.11 -12.45 18.61
C LEU A 211 -17.76 -12.25 17.90
N GLU A 212 -17.57 -12.97 16.80
CA GLU A 212 -16.48 -12.67 15.86
C GLU A 212 -16.99 -11.84 14.70
N PHE A 213 -16.14 -10.96 14.16
CA PHE A 213 -16.51 -10.11 13.04
C PHE A 213 -15.30 -9.68 12.22
N ASP A 214 -15.56 -9.36 10.96
CA ASP A 214 -14.55 -8.92 10.01
C ASP A 214 -14.69 -7.44 9.74
N VAL A 215 -13.57 -6.73 9.85
CA VAL A 215 -13.40 -5.33 9.44
C VAL A 215 -12.58 -5.30 8.16
N VAL A 216 -13.18 -4.81 7.09
CA VAL A 216 -12.52 -4.68 5.78
C VAL A 216 -11.96 -3.28 5.64
N VAL A 217 -10.66 -3.16 5.35
CA VAL A 217 -10.03 -1.89 5.00
C VAL A 217 -9.66 -1.90 3.53
N ARG A 218 -10.31 -1.04 2.76
CA ARG A 218 -10.18 -0.98 1.30
C ARG A 218 -9.35 0.23 0.88
N ASN A 219 -8.32 0.02 0.06
CA ASN A 219 -7.60 1.10 -0.62
C ASN A 219 -8.38 1.56 -1.86
N LEU A 220 -9.10 2.68 -1.73
CA LEU A 220 -9.91 3.27 -2.80
C LEU A 220 -9.11 4.23 -3.69
N GLY A 221 -8.31 5.09 -3.08
CA GLY A 221 -7.76 6.26 -3.75
C GLY A 221 -6.28 6.53 -3.55
N VAL A 222 -5.53 5.59 -2.91
CA VAL A 222 -4.06 5.67 -2.81
C VAL A 222 -3.45 4.90 -3.99
N GLY A 223 -2.68 5.59 -4.82
CA GLY A 223 -2.11 5.02 -6.04
C GLY A 223 -0.89 4.11 -5.82
N HIS A 224 -0.44 3.95 -4.60
CA HIS A 224 0.64 3.06 -4.14
C HIS A 224 0.18 2.31 -2.88
N THR A 225 1.05 1.57 -2.21
CA THR A 225 0.70 0.94 -0.93
C THR A 225 0.34 1.98 0.14
N PHE A 226 -0.61 1.64 1.00
CA PHE A 226 -0.86 2.35 2.24
C PHE A 226 -0.45 1.47 3.44
N PRO A 227 0.35 1.98 4.39
CA PRO A 227 1.11 3.23 4.31
C PRO A 227 2.16 3.22 3.21
N GLY A 228 2.55 4.43 2.73
CA GLY A 228 3.72 4.66 1.89
C GLY A 228 4.87 5.25 2.70
N GLY A 229 6.04 5.41 2.07
CA GLY A 229 7.22 5.99 2.70
C GLY A 229 7.97 5.03 3.61
N THR A 230 8.42 5.56 4.73
CA THR A 230 9.20 4.83 5.74
C THR A 230 8.26 4.11 6.73
N ASN A 231 7.76 2.95 6.34
CA ASN A 231 6.73 2.21 7.08
C ASN A 231 7.20 1.67 8.45
N ASP A 232 8.50 1.66 8.68
CA ASP A 232 9.16 1.26 9.92
C ASP A 232 9.12 2.33 11.03
N SER A 233 8.68 3.53 10.71
CA SER A 233 8.61 4.64 11.66
C SER A 233 7.24 5.32 11.72
N ASN A 234 6.26 4.78 11.03
CA ASN A 234 4.89 5.29 11.00
C ASN A 234 3.96 4.33 11.75
N GLU A 235 2.82 4.83 12.18
CA GLU A 235 1.75 4.00 12.73
C GLU A 235 0.43 4.25 12.01
N GLY A 236 -0.06 3.22 11.29
CA GLY A 236 -1.46 3.07 10.93
C GLY A 236 -2.02 1.91 11.74
N TRP A 237 -3.23 2.03 12.28
CA TRP A 237 -3.84 0.93 13.04
C TRP A 237 -5.36 1.01 13.04
N LEU A 238 -6.00 -0.12 13.32
CA LEU A 238 -7.43 -0.16 13.62
C LEU A 238 -7.65 0.00 15.13
N GLU A 239 -8.47 0.97 15.49
CA GLU A 239 -9.07 1.09 16.81
C GLU A 239 -10.52 0.61 16.70
N VAL A 240 -10.85 -0.46 17.45
CA VAL A 240 -12.18 -1.08 17.39
C VAL A 240 -12.78 -1.14 18.78
N SER A 241 -14.01 -0.64 18.92
CA SER A 241 -14.69 -0.51 20.21
C SER A 241 -16.11 -1.08 20.18
N LEU A 242 -16.54 -1.59 21.34
CA LEU A 242 -17.93 -1.87 21.66
C LEU A 242 -18.42 -0.77 22.61
N LEU A 243 -19.50 -0.10 22.24
CA LEU A 243 -20.16 0.94 23.03
C LEU A 243 -21.56 0.46 23.44
N ASP A 244 -22.03 0.87 24.61
CA ASP A 244 -23.43 0.66 25.01
C ASP A 244 -24.39 1.63 24.30
N GLY A 245 -25.70 1.56 24.66
CA GLY A 245 -26.74 2.42 24.09
C GLY A 245 -26.58 3.91 24.41
N ASP A 246 -25.82 4.26 25.43
CA ASP A 246 -25.51 5.63 25.87
C ASP A 246 -24.17 6.12 25.32
N GLY A 247 -23.47 5.29 24.53
CA GLY A 247 -22.17 5.58 23.94
C GLY A 247 -20.99 5.39 24.89
N GLN A 248 -21.17 4.72 26.04
CA GLN A 248 -20.08 4.40 26.95
C GLN A 248 -19.24 3.23 26.44
N LEU A 249 -17.91 3.34 26.57
CA LEU A 249 -16.95 2.34 26.14
C LEU A 249 -17.01 1.10 27.05
N LEU A 250 -17.31 -0.06 26.46
CA LEU A 250 -17.37 -1.34 27.16
C LEU A 250 -16.14 -2.21 26.89
N SER A 251 -15.65 -2.24 25.64
CA SER A 251 -14.48 -3.01 25.23
C SER A 251 -13.75 -2.32 24.10
N LEU A 252 -12.43 -2.53 24.00
CA LEU A 252 -11.56 -1.84 23.06
C LEU A 252 -10.45 -2.77 22.59
N SER A 253 -10.02 -2.61 21.32
CA SER A 253 -8.78 -3.10 20.73
C SER A 253 -8.10 -1.93 20.04
N GLY A 254 -6.78 -1.81 20.15
CA GLY A 254 -6.00 -0.76 19.49
C GLY A 254 -6.16 0.64 20.10
N GLY A 255 -6.50 0.74 21.38
CA GLY A 255 -6.54 2.02 22.10
C GLY A 255 -5.15 2.60 22.37
N LEU A 256 -5.12 3.88 22.77
CA LEU A 256 -3.90 4.51 23.27
C LEU A 256 -3.69 4.17 24.74
N ARG A 257 -2.48 3.79 25.10
CA ARG A 257 -2.03 3.60 26.47
C ARG A 257 -1.73 4.96 27.13
N PRO A 258 -1.68 5.03 28.48
CA PRO A 258 -1.36 6.27 29.20
C PRO A 258 -0.01 6.88 28.83
N ASP A 259 0.96 6.08 28.38
CA ASP A 259 2.28 6.51 27.91
C ASP A 259 2.26 7.05 26.45
N GLY A 260 1.10 7.03 25.80
CA GLY A 260 0.92 7.50 24.42
C GLY A 260 1.30 6.48 23.35
N HIS A 261 1.73 5.26 23.73
CA HIS A 261 1.87 4.16 22.78
C HIS A 261 0.50 3.59 22.38
N VAL A 262 0.40 3.07 21.19
CA VAL A 262 -0.75 2.26 20.76
C VAL A 262 -0.67 0.90 21.45
N ASP A 263 -1.82 0.33 21.80
CA ASP A 263 -1.91 -1.04 22.31
C ASP A 263 -1.14 -2.00 21.38
N PRO A 264 -0.15 -2.76 21.86
CA PRO A 264 0.63 -3.66 21.03
C PRO A 264 -0.21 -4.78 20.39
N ALA A 265 -1.39 -5.07 20.96
CA ALA A 265 -2.35 -6.02 20.41
C ALA A 265 -3.21 -5.45 19.25
N ALA A 266 -3.01 -4.21 18.84
CA ALA A 266 -3.72 -3.59 17.72
C ALA A 266 -3.42 -4.26 16.38
N HIS A 267 -4.37 -4.19 15.44
CA HIS A 267 -4.10 -4.53 14.05
C HIS A 267 -3.38 -3.35 13.37
N PHE A 268 -2.09 -3.54 13.11
CA PHE A 268 -1.23 -2.48 12.58
C PHE A 268 -1.06 -2.52 11.06
N TYR A 269 -0.94 -1.34 10.48
CA TYR A 269 -0.44 -1.10 9.11
C TYR A 269 0.91 -0.39 9.21
N LYS A 270 1.98 -1.16 9.31
CA LYS A 270 3.36 -0.71 9.41
C LYS A 270 4.34 -1.81 9.01
N ALA A 271 5.63 -1.53 9.07
CA ALA A 271 6.70 -2.52 8.98
C ALA A 271 7.47 -2.55 10.29
N LEU A 272 7.76 -3.74 10.79
CA LEU A 272 8.66 -3.98 11.92
C LEU A 272 9.92 -4.68 11.39
N MET A 273 11.07 -4.05 11.60
CA MET A 273 12.36 -4.50 11.09
C MET A 273 13.29 -4.87 12.23
N VAL A 274 14.20 -5.81 11.98
CA VAL A 274 15.28 -6.17 12.92
C VAL A 274 16.66 -5.97 12.31
N ASP A 275 17.63 -5.72 13.19
CA ASP A 275 19.04 -5.63 12.86
C ASP A 275 19.73 -7.01 12.81
N ALA A 276 21.04 -7.04 12.60
CA ALA A 276 21.84 -8.27 12.54
C ALA A 276 21.90 -9.06 13.87
N ARG A 277 21.45 -8.48 14.98
CA ARG A 277 21.34 -9.14 16.28
C ARG A 277 19.94 -9.66 16.56
N GLY A 278 18.99 -9.38 15.67
CA GLY A 278 17.56 -9.68 15.84
C GLY A 278 16.84 -8.69 16.74
N GLU A 279 17.42 -7.50 17.00
CA GLU A 279 16.80 -6.44 17.80
C GLU A 279 15.95 -5.54 16.90
N ALA A 280 14.78 -5.10 17.40
CA ALA A 280 13.88 -4.24 16.64
C ALA A 280 14.50 -2.85 16.38
N ILE A 281 14.29 -2.34 15.17
CA ILE A 281 14.74 -1.03 14.74
C ILE A 281 13.66 0.01 15.06
N HIS A 282 13.96 0.93 16.01
CA HIS A 282 13.08 2.01 16.40
C HIS A 282 13.64 3.41 16.09
N ARG A 283 14.84 3.47 15.48
CA ARG A 283 15.61 4.72 15.32
C ARG A 283 15.72 5.20 13.89
N ARG A 284 14.98 4.59 12.97
CA ARG A 284 15.09 4.81 11.52
C ARG A 284 16.52 4.65 10.98
N ASN A 285 17.31 3.82 11.62
CA ASN A 285 18.67 3.47 11.21
C ASN A 285 18.61 2.43 10.07
N ALA A 286 18.13 2.86 8.91
CA ALA A 286 17.86 2.00 7.76
C ALA A 286 19.08 1.19 7.29
N GLN A 287 20.32 1.68 7.57
CA GLN A 287 21.56 0.97 7.27
C GLN A 287 21.74 -0.31 8.11
N ASP A 288 21.03 -0.44 9.24
CA ASP A 288 21.13 -1.61 10.13
C ASP A 288 20.01 -2.65 9.85
N ILE A 289 19.09 -2.35 8.93
CA ILE A 289 17.99 -3.26 8.57
C ILE A 289 18.55 -4.53 7.92
N VAL A 290 18.17 -5.70 8.44
CA VAL A 290 18.51 -7.01 7.88
C VAL A 290 17.27 -7.79 7.45
N ALA A 291 16.24 -7.87 8.29
CA ALA A 291 15.01 -8.62 7.97
C ALA A 291 13.76 -7.93 8.53
N PRO A 292 12.61 -8.08 7.84
CA PRO A 292 11.33 -7.73 8.41
C PRO A 292 10.82 -8.82 9.36
N VAL A 293 10.29 -8.44 10.52
CA VAL A 293 9.43 -9.31 11.34
C VAL A 293 8.09 -9.46 10.63
N TYR A 294 7.47 -8.33 10.29
CA TYR A 294 6.30 -8.28 9.40
C TYR A 294 6.26 -6.95 8.63
N VAL A 295 5.56 -6.98 7.49
CA VAL A 295 5.21 -5.80 6.71
C VAL A 295 3.74 -5.91 6.34
N ARG A 296 2.89 -5.05 6.90
CA ARG A 296 1.49 -5.00 6.54
C ARG A 296 1.16 -3.68 5.89
N VAL A 297 0.76 -3.75 4.63
CA VAL A 297 0.38 -2.62 3.79
C VAL A 297 -0.77 -3.02 2.87
N ILE A 298 -1.60 -2.06 2.49
CA ILE A 298 -2.72 -2.29 1.59
C ILE A 298 -2.35 -1.75 0.21
N GLY A 299 -2.25 -2.63 -0.78
CA GLY A 299 -1.90 -2.28 -2.16
C GLY A 299 -2.97 -1.45 -2.86
N PRO A 300 -2.62 -0.75 -3.95
CA PRO A 300 -3.60 -0.01 -4.75
C PRO A 300 -4.69 -0.94 -5.29
N GLY A 301 -5.94 -0.57 -5.06
CA GLY A 301 -7.04 -1.38 -5.52
C GLY A 301 -7.19 -2.72 -4.81
N THR A 302 -6.59 -2.92 -3.63
CA THR A 302 -6.76 -4.11 -2.79
C THR A 302 -7.46 -3.79 -1.48
N ALA A 303 -7.76 -4.81 -0.71
CA ALA A 303 -8.31 -4.69 0.63
C ALA A 303 -7.55 -5.61 1.59
N ASP A 304 -7.65 -5.32 2.88
CA ASP A 304 -7.26 -6.18 3.97
C ASP A 304 -8.49 -6.52 4.81
N VAL A 305 -8.50 -7.69 5.46
CA VAL A 305 -9.57 -8.14 6.36
C VAL A 305 -8.97 -8.39 7.74
N ALA A 306 -9.29 -7.54 8.70
CA ALA A 306 -8.92 -7.74 10.08
C ALA A 306 -10.05 -8.49 10.83
N HIS A 307 -9.68 -9.50 11.61
CA HIS A 307 -10.62 -10.35 12.34
C HIS A 307 -10.62 -9.95 13.82
N PHE A 308 -11.81 -9.72 14.36
CA PHE A 308 -12.00 -9.30 15.74
C PHE A 308 -12.94 -10.23 16.47
N ARG A 309 -12.79 -10.27 17.81
CA ARG A 309 -13.68 -11.00 18.72
C ARG A 309 -14.01 -10.13 19.93
N VAL A 310 -15.28 -10.14 20.32
CA VAL A 310 -15.77 -9.42 21.49
C VAL A 310 -16.77 -10.28 22.27
N GLU A 311 -16.68 -10.25 23.58
CA GLU A 311 -17.69 -10.81 24.46
C GLU A 311 -18.80 -9.78 24.67
N ILE A 312 -20.04 -10.13 24.33
CA ILE A 312 -21.19 -9.23 24.52
C ILE A 312 -21.61 -9.26 25.99
N PRO A 313 -21.46 -8.17 26.76
CA PRO A 313 -21.78 -8.19 28.19
C PRO A 313 -23.21 -8.65 28.46
N ALA A 314 -23.39 -9.52 29.46
CA ALA A 314 -24.71 -10.03 29.88
C ALA A 314 -25.67 -8.89 30.31
N ALA A 315 -25.13 -7.80 30.87
CA ALA A 315 -25.88 -6.63 31.29
C ALA A 315 -26.59 -5.90 30.13
N LEU A 316 -26.18 -6.13 28.87
CA LEU A 316 -26.79 -5.52 27.70
C LEU A 316 -28.09 -6.22 27.23
N ALA A 317 -28.54 -7.28 27.92
CA ALA A 317 -29.76 -8.00 27.53
C ALA A 317 -30.98 -7.05 27.40
N GLY A 318 -31.59 -7.05 26.21
CA GLY A 318 -32.76 -6.20 25.89
C GLY A 318 -32.40 -4.76 25.51
N SER A 319 -31.13 -4.42 25.37
CA SER A 319 -30.62 -3.10 24.98
C SER A 319 -30.01 -3.08 23.58
N THR A 320 -29.33 -2.00 23.24
CA THR A 320 -28.54 -1.85 22.01
C THR A 320 -27.07 -1.66 22.34
N ALA A 321 -26.21 -2.05 21.41
CA ALA A 321 -24.78 -1.77 21.45
C ALA A 321 -24.31 -1.29 20.08
N THR A 322 -23.17 -0.63 20.02
CA THR A 322 -22.55 -0.17 18.77
C THR A 322 -21.14 -0.71 18.68
N LEU A 323 -20.86 -1.47 17.61
CA LEU A 323 -19.49 -1.72 17.19
C LEU A 323 -19.02 -0.54 16.36
N ARG A 324 -17.84 0.00 16.67
CA ARG A 324 -17.22 1.08 15.94
C ARG A 324 -15.79 0.68 15.57
N ALA A 325 -15.44 0.78 14.29
CA ALA A 325 -14.09 0.54 13.78
C ALA A 325 -13.56 1.82 13.16
N ARG A 326 -12.36 2.25 13.57
CA ARG A 326 -11.69 3.47 13.09
C ARG A 326 -10.32 3.14 12.59
N LEU A 327 -9.95 3.63 11.39
CA LEU A 327 -8.58 3.58 10.88
C LEU A 327 -7.85 4.86 11.30
N MET A 328 -6.87 4.68 12.16
CA MET A 328 -6.09 5.75 12.76
C MET A 328 -4.72 5.85 12.12
N TRP A 329 -4.16 7.05 12.12
CA TRP A 329 -2.84 7.35 11.56
C TRP A 329 -2.06 8.32 12.42
N ARG A 330 -0.79 7.98 12.70
CA ARG A 330 0.20 8.89 13.30
C ARG A 330 1.49 8.83 12.50
N LYS A 331 1.94 10.01 12.05
CA LYS A 331 3.25 10.13 11.41
C LYS A 331 4.31 10.15 12.49
N PHE A 332 5.21 9.21 12.45
CA PHE A 332 6.15 8.79 13.48
C PHE A 332 5.48 8.17 14.71
N ASP A 333 5.87 6.94 14.97
CA ASP A 333 5.42 6.21 16.14
C ASP A 333 5.98 6.84 17.44
N ARG A 334 5.42 6.42 18.58
CA ARG A 334 5.81 6.96 19.88
C ARG A 334 7.27 6.65 20.20
N ALA A 335 7.73 5.43 19.95
CA ALA A 335 9.09 4.99 20.24
C ALA A 335 10.16 5.80 19.47
N TYR A 336 9.94 6.04 18.17
CA TYR A 336 10.83 6.90 17.40
C TYR A 336 10.80 8.35 17.89
N THR A 337 9.62 8.86 18.23
CA THR A 337 9.47 10.24 18.75
C THR A 337 10.22 10.41 20.06
N GLU A 338 10.09 9.48 21.00
CA GLU A 338 10.84 9.47 22.27
C GLU A 338 12.35 9.42 22.03
N PHE A 339 12.82 8.54 21.17
CA PHE A 339 14.23 8.47 20.78
C PHE A 339 14.73 9.82 20.22
N ALA A 340 13.99 10.41 19.27
CA ALA A 340 14.38 11.64 18.61
C ALA A 340 14.51 12.83 19.57
N TYR A 341 13.72 12.84 20.67
CA TYR A 341 13.75 13.90 21.67
C TYR A 341 14.68 13.58 22.84
N ALA A 342 14.82 12.31 23.25
CA ALA A 342 15.70 11.91 24.35
C ALA A 342 17.19 11.97 24.00
N THR A 343 17.55 11.85 22.71
CA THR A 343 18.95 11.78 22.26
C THR A 343 19.50 13.11 21.75
N ASN A 344 18.98 14.24 22.21
CA ASN A 344 19.49 15.55 21.85
C ASN A 344 20.32 16.18 22.99
N PRO A 345 21.58 15.76 23.18
CA PRO A 345 22.38 16.17 24.33
C PRO A 345 22.87 17.62 24.29
N GLU A 346 22.74 18.31 23.16
CA GLU A 346 23.37 19.63 22.93
C GLU A 346 22.38 20.78 22.80
N GLY A 347 21.12 20.60 23.24
CA GLY A 347 20.14 21.71 23.23
C GLY A 347 19.63 22.13 21.85
N PHE A 348 19.80 21.28 20.81
CA PHE A 348 19.18 21.50 19.51
C PHE A 348 17.70 21.14 19.48
N ALA A 349 17.18 20.46 20.51
CA ALA A 349 15.77 20.19 20.63
C ALA A 349 14.98 21.49 20.84
N ARG A 350 14.01 21.71 19.96
CA ARG A 350 13.09 22.85 20.05
C ARG A 350 12.10 22.71 21.21
N PHE A 351 11.95 21.51 21.75
CA PHE A 351 11.01 21.15 22.82
C PHE A 351 11.75 20.42 23.93
N ASP A 352 11.44 20.78 25.17
CA ASP A 352 12.01 20.16 26.37
C ASP A 352 11.26 18.88 26.79
N TRP A 353 10.27 18.46 25.99
CA TRP A 353 9.44 17.27 26.25
C TRP A 353 9.17 16.52 24.94
N VAL A 354 8.80 15.24 25.07
CA VAL A 354 8.35 14.41 23.93
C VAL A 354 6.95 14.88 23.52
N PRO A 355 6.75 15.44 22.31
CA PRO A 355 5.45 15.97 21.91
C PRO A 355 4.46 14.84 21.58
N ASP A 356 3.19 15.10 21.84
CA ASP A 356 2.10 14.27 21.36
C ASP A 356 1.79 14.66 19.91
N LEU A 357 2.29 13.85 18.97
CA LEU A 357 2.08 14.10 17.55
C LEU A 357 0.62 13.87 17.16
N PRO A 358 0.10 14.63 16.17
CA PRO A 358 -1.30 14.50 15.75
C PRO A 358 -1.65 13.09 15.27
N ILE A 359 -2.81 12.61 15.74
CA ILE A 359 -3.43 11.37 15.29
C ILE A 359 -4.63 11.75 14.42
N THR A 360 -4.67 11.20 13.20
CA THR A 360 -5.75 11.45 12.24
C THR A 360 -6.63 10.21 12.13
N GLU A 361 -7.93 10.35 12.35
CA GLU A 361 -8.92 9.36 11.92
C GLU A 361 -9.10 9.48 10.41
N ILE A 362 -8.69 8.45 9.65
CA ILE A 362 -8.78 8.46 8.17
C ILE A 362 -10.18 8.06 7.71
N ALA A 363 -10.73 7.00 8.28
CA ALA A 363 -12.04 6.47 7.97
C ALA A 363 -12.60 5.70 9.17
N ALA A 364 -13.93 5.62 9.25
CA ALA A 364 -14.62 4.88 10.30
C ALA A 364 -15.87 4.17 9.76
N ALA A 365 -16.29 3.14 10.49
CA ALA A 365 -17.55 2.45 10.29
C ALA A 365 -18.21 2.17 11.64
N GLU A 366 -19.54 2.22 11.68
CA GLU A 366 -20.33 1.89 12.86
C GLU A 366 -21.41 0.89 12.50
N LEU A 367 -21.68 -0.04 13.40
CA LEU A 367 -22.73 -1.04 13.29
C LEU A 367 -23.53 -1.11 14.59
N GLN A 368 -24.81 -0.79 14.50
CA GLN A 368 -25.73 -0.95 15.63
C GLN A 368 -26.18 -2.41 15.76
N LEU A 369 -26.13 -2.94 16.97
CA LEU A 369 -26.53 -4.29 17.33
C LEU A 369 -27.73 -4.24 18.31
N ALA A 370 -28.74 -5.03 18.04
CA ALA A 370 -29.80 -5.30 19.01
C ALA A 370 -29.35 -6.50 19.89
N VAL A 371 -29.28 -6.32 21.20
CA VAL A 371 -28.82 -7.37 22.13
C VAL A 371 -30.02 -8.10 22.73
N ALA A 372 -30.21 -9.35 22.34
CA ALA A 372 -31.27 -10.20 22.85
C ALA A 372 -30.85 -10.90 24.17
N ALA A 373 -31.81 -11.14 25.07
CA ALA A 373 -31.57 -11.90 26.30
C ALA A 373 -31.43 -13.40 26.03
N THR A 374 -32.06 -13.90 24.96
CA THR A 374 -32.05 -15.33 24.57
C THR A 374 -31.88 -15.45 23.06
N PRO A 375 -31.32 -16.56 22.56
CA PRO A 375 -31.25 -16.83 21.14
C PRO A 375 -32.65 -16.75 20.49
N ALA A 376 -32.75 -15.96 19.44
CA ALA A 376 -33.95 -15.89 18.61
C ALA A 376 -33.73 -16.69 17.32
N PRO A 377 -34.79 -17.20 16.66
CA PRO A 377 -34.67 -17.77 15.33
C PRO A 377 -33.98 -16.80 14.38
N GLN A 378 -33.13 -17.32 13.50
CA GLN A 378 -32.46 -16.51 12.49
C GLN A 378 -33.51 -15.79 11.63
N GLU A 379 -33.37 -14.48 11.46
CA GLU A 379 -34.28 -13.71 10.61
C GLU A 379 -34.19 -14.16 9.15
N MET A 380 -35.30 -14.00 8.42
CA MET A 380 -35.38 -14.35 7.00
C MET A 380 -34.25 -13.71 6.20
N SER A 381 -33.75 -14.46 5.22
CA SER A 381 -32.73 -14.00 4.26
C SER A 381 -33.15 -12.64 3.66
N VAL A 382 -32.34 -11.63 3.87
CA VAL A 382 -32.51 -10.32 3.25
C VAL A 382 -31.98 -10.36 1.82
N VAL A 383 -32.75 -9.82 0.88
CA VAL A 383 -32.28 -9.64 -0.50
C VAL A 383 -31.28 -8.49 -0.50
N LEU A 384 -30.02 -8.80 -0.78
CA LEU A 384 -28.95 -7.80 -0.84
C LEU A 384 -29.06 -6.97 -2.13
N PRO A 385 -28.84 -5.65 -2.07
CA PRO A 385 -28.76 -4.81 -3.25
C PRO A 385 -27.63 -5.23 -4.20
N ALA A 386 -27.88 -5.14 -5.50
CA ALA A 386 -26.85 -5.43 -6.50
C ALA A 386 -25.56 -4.60 -6.29
N ALA A 387 -25.69 -3.37 -5.79
CA ALA A 387 -24.54 -2.50 -5.50
C ALA A 387 -23.57 -3.04 -4.44
N ASP A 388 -24.02 -3.95 -3.57
CA ASP A 388 -23.15 -4.55 -2.54
C ASP A 388 -22.11 -5.52 -3.13
N TRP A 389 -22.16 -5.82 -4.46
CA TRP A 389 -21.14 -6.63 -5.13
C TRP A 389 -19.72 -6.16 -4.84
N GLU A 390 -19.48 -4.84 -4.76
CA GLU A 390 -18.15 -4.27 -4.51
C GLU A 390 -17.65 -4.61 -3.10
N ARG A 391 -18.52 -4.57 -2.09
CA ARG A 391 -18.18 -4.93 -0.70
C ARG A 391 -17.80 -6.40 -0.57
N PHE A 392 -18.55 -7.29 -1.24
CA PHE A 392 -18.19 -8.71 -1.33
C PHE A 392 -16.87 -8.92 -2.08
N ASN A 393 -16.63 -8.15 -3.15
CA ASN A 393 -15.39 -8.23 -3.89
C ASN A 393 -14.19 -7.80 -3.03
N ASP A 394 -14.32 -6.71 -2.26
CA ASP A 394 -13.28 -6.24 -1.35
C ASP A 394 -12.98 -7.26 -0.23
N HIS A 395 -14.01 -7.81 0.39
CA HIS A 395 -13.86 -8.88 1.38
C HIS A 395 -13.17 -10.12 0.78
N GLY A 396 -13.63 -10.56 -0.40
CA GLY A 396 -13.00 -11.69 -1.11
C GLY A 396 -11.54 -11.43 -1.48
N ILE A 397 -11.18 -10.20 -1.88
CA ILE A 397 -9.80 -9.80 -2.18
C ILE A 397 -8.93 -9.91 -0.93
N GLY A 398 -9.37 -9.35 0.20
CA GLY A 398 -8.62 -9.41 1.45
C GLY A 398 -8.40 -10.85 1.91
N LEU A 399 -9.45 -11.68 1.91
CA LEU A 399 -9.34 -13.11 2.27
C LEU A 399 -8.42 -13.88 1.33
N LEU A 400 -8.50 -13.63 0.01
CA LEU A 400 -7.61 -14.25 -0.97
C LEU A 400 -6.14 -13.89 -0.70
N LEU A 401 -5.86 -12.64 -0.41
CA LEU A 401 -4.50 -12.18 -0.12
C LEU A 401 -3.95 -12.78 1.19
N GLN A 402 -4.79 -13.00 2.19
CA GLN A 402 -4.45 -13.69 3.43
C GLN A 402 -4.29 -15.21 3.27
N GLY A 403 -4.81 -15.79 2.18
CA GLY A 403 -4.77 -17.23 1.92
C GLY A 403 -6.02 -18.01 2.35
N ASP A 404 -7.07 -17.33 2.83
CA ASP A 404 -8.39 -17.97 3.01
C ASP A 404 -9.11 -18.08 1.66
N THR A 405 -8.73 -19.08 0.90
CA THR A 405 -9.30 -19.37 -0.43
C THR A 405 -10.79 -19.75 -0.34
N LYS A 406 -11.20 -20.45 0.73
CA LYS A 406 -12.60 -20.86 0.94
C LYS A 406 -13.49 -19.66 1.25
N GLY A 407 -13.05 -18.76 2.12
CA GLY A 407 -13.74 -17.51 2.43
C GLY A 407 -13.82 -16.60 1.21
N ALA A 408 -12.71 -16.47 0.48
CA ALA A 408 -12.63 -15.70 -0.76
C ALA A 408 -13.60 -16.24 -1.82
N ALA A 409 -13.65 -17.58 -2.03
CA ALA A 409 -14.58 -18.20 -2.97
C ALA A 409 -16.04 -17.89 -2.64
N ARG A 410 -16.43 -17.98 -1.35
CA ARG A 410 -17.80 -17.63 -0.91
C ARG A 410 -18.13 -16.18 -1.26
N SER A 411 -17.22 -15.26 -1.01
CA SER A 411 -17.42 -13.83 -1.29
C SER A 411 -17.50 -13.56 -2.80
N PHE A 412 -16.62 -14.13 -3.61
CA PHE A 412 -16.66 -13.94 -5.06
C PHE A 412 -17.84 -14.65 -5.74
N ALA A 413 -18.35 -15.73 -5.16
CA ALA A 413 -19.61 -16.33 -5.61
C ALA A 413 -20.80 -15.37 -5.41
N GLN A 414 -20.83 -14.62 -4.30
CA GLN A 414 -21.83 -13.56 -4.09
C GLN A 414 -21.65 -12.42 -5.09
N VAL A 415 -20.41 -12.02 -5.44
CA VAL A 415 -20.16 -11.04 -6.51
C VAL A 415 -20.79 -11.51 -7.83
N ALA A 416 -20.57 -12.78 -8.21
CA ALA A 416 -21.15 -13.36 -9.43
C ALA A 416 -22.69 -13.39 -9.39
N ALA A 417 -23.28 -13.65 -8.22
CA ALA A 417 -24.72 -13.68 -8.03
C ALA A 417 -25.35 -12.25 -8.09
N LEU A 418 -24.75 -11.28 -7.40
CA LEU A 418 -25.24 -9.90 -7.33
C LEU A 418 -25.03 -9.13 -8.64
N ALA A 419 -23.94 -9.43 -9.35
CA ALA A 419 -23.54 -8.71 -10.55
C ALA A 419 -23.14 -9.69 -11.70
N PRO A 420 -24.06 -10.50 -12.22
CA PRO A 420 -23.76 -11.64 -13.13
C PRO A 420 -23.20 -11.23 -14.50
N LYS A 421 -23.28 -9.95 -14.86
CA LYS A 421 -22.71 -9.40 -16.10
C LYS A 421 -21.27 -8.85 -15.91
N ARG A 422 -20.76 -8.82 -14.69
CA ARG A 422 -19.41 -8.34 -14.40
C ARG A 422 -18.41 -9.48 -14.44
N LEU A 423 -17.20 -9.17 -14.88
CA LEU A 423 -16.08 -10.11 -14.90
C LEU A 423 -15.49 -10.40 -13.51
N ASP A 424 -15.71 -9.50 -12.54
CA ASP A 424 -15.05 -9.56 -11.23
C ASP A 424 -15.33 -10.88 -10.51
N GLY A 425 -16.59 -11.34 -10.51
CA GLY A 425 -16.97 -12.61 -9.88
C GLY A 425 -16.23 -13.82 -10.47
N PRO A 426 -16.48 -14.20 -11.73
CA PRO A 426 -15.85 -15.38 -12.32
C PRO A 426 -14.33 -15.23 -12.44
N ARG A 427 -13.79 -14.05 -12.76
CA ARG A 427 -12.34 -13.83 -12.84
C ARG A 427 -11.63 -14.03 -11.50
N ASN A 428 -12.22 -13.57 -10.39
CA ASN A 428 -11.63 -13.73 -9.08
C ASN A 428 -11.83 -15.18 -8.56
N LEU A 429 -12.91 -15.87 -8.92
CA LEU A 429 -13.05 -17.31 -8.68
C LEU A 429 -11.98 -18.13 -9.43
N ALA A 430 -11.63 -17.74 -10.66
CA ALA A 430 -10.50 -18.35 -11.38
C ALA A 430 -9.17 -18.15 -10.64
N ARG A 431 -8.94 -16.96 -10.04
CA ARG A 431 -7.75 -16.71 -9.20
C ARG A 431 -7.73 -17.58 -7.94
N VAL A 432 -8.88 -17.79 -7.32
CA VAL A 432 -9.01 -18.72 -6.17
C VAL A 432 -8.70 -20.14 -6.60
N ALA A 433 -9.33 -20.63 -7.67
CA ALA A 433 -9.13 -21.97 -8.20
C ALA A 433 -7.66 -22.23 -8.55
N LEU A 434 -7.00 -21.24 -9.20
CA LEU A 434 -5.57 -21.30 -9.48
C LEU A 434 -4.74 -21.43 -8.20
N ARG A 435 -5.06 -20.66 -7.14
CA ARG A 435 -4.34 -20.72 -5.87
C ARG A 435 -4.52 -22.05 -5.15
N ASP A 436 -5.68 -22.70 -5.31
CA ASP A 436 -5.98 -24.02 -4.79
C ASP A 436 -5.42 -25.15 -5.68
N GLY A 437 -4.80 -24.84 -6.82
CA GLY A 437 -4.27 -25.79 -7.78
C GLY A 437 -5.35 -26.49 -8.63
N SER A 438 -6.60 -26.01 -8.60
CA SER A 438 -7.73 -26.56 -9.36
C SER A 438 -7.81 -25.94 -10.75
N LEU A 439 -6.95 -26.42 -11.67
CA LEU A 439 -6.86 -25.83 -13.02
C LEU A 439 -8.16 -26.00 -13.81
N GLU A 440 -8.87 -27.12 -13.67
CA GLU A 440 -10.15 -27.36 -14.33
C GLU A 440 -11.20 -26.30 -13.97
N LEU A 441 -11.33 -25.99 -12.68
CA LEU A 441 -12.23 -24.91 -12.23
C LEU A 441 -11.77 -23.54 -12.72
N ALA A 442 -10.47 -23.29 -12.78
CA ALA A 442 -9.94 -22.06 -13.33
C ALA A 442 -10.32 -21.89 -14.81
N TYR A 443 -10.23 -22.98 -15.61
CA TYR A 443 -10.67 -23.00 -17.00
C TYR A 443 -12.16 -22.71 -17.14
N GLU A 444 -13.02 -23.34 -16.32
CA GLU A 444 -14.48 -23.09 -16.34
C GLU A 444 -14.80 -21.61 -16.09
N TYR A 445 -14.24 -21.02 -15.04
CA TYR A 445 -14.47 -19.63 -14.70
C TYR A 445 -13.92 -18.66 -15.75
N LEU A 446 -12.77 -18.95 -16.35
CA LEU A 446 -12.20 -18.13 -17.41
C LEU A 446 -13.00 -18.24 -18.71
N THR A 447 -13.52 -19.43 -19.03
CA THR A 447 -14.46 -19.58 -20.15
C THR A 447 -15.69 -18.72 -19.95
N ARG A 448 -16.22 -18.66 -18.73
CA ARG A 448 -17.33 -17.75 -18.41
C ARG A 448 -16.94 -16.27 -18.57
N CYS A 449 -15.72 -15.89 -18.29
CA CYS A 449 -15.24 -14.52 -18.56
C CYS A 449 -15.21 -14.21 -20.07
N GLU A 450 -14.75 -15.16 -20.90
CA GLU A 450 -14.72 -14.97 -22.37
C GLU A 450 -16.13 -14.86 -22.97
N GLU A 451 -17.13 -15.56 -22.41
CA GLU A 451 -18.54 -15.40 -22.80
C GLU A 451 -19.09 -14.00 -22.49
N LEU A 452 -18.61 -13.37 -21.41
CA LEU A 452 -19.05 -12.04 -20.99
C LEU A 452 -18.35 -10.91 -21.75
N ASP A 453 -17.04 -11.05 -21.98
CA ASP A 453 -16.21 -10.04 -22.65
C ASP A 453 -14.96 -10.70 -23.25
N ALA A 454 -15.10 -11.16 -24.49
CA ALA A 454 -14.05 -11.88 -25.19
C ALA A 454 -12.78 -11.03 -25.37
N GLY A 455 -11.63 -11.61 -25.08
CA GLY A 455 -10.33 -10.99 -25.24
C GLY A 455 -10.02 -9.86 -24.25
N ASN A 456 -10.72 -9.78 -23.11
CA ASN A 456 -10.42 -8.82 -22.06
C ASN A 456 -9.00 -9.03 -21.50
N ALA A 457 -8.18 -7.99 -21.50
CA ALA A 457 -6.76 -8.09 -21.13
C ALA A 457 -6.53 -8.53 -19.66
N GLN A 458 -7.40 -8.14 -18.72
CA GLN A 458 -7.29 -8.61 -17.35
C GLN A 458 -7.65 -10.11 -17.22
N THR A 459 -8.58 -10.60 -18.05
CA THR A 459 -8.89 -12.04 -18.17
C THR A 459 -7.73 -12.77 -18.84
N ALA A 460 -7.17 -12.22 -19.93
CA ALA A 460 -6.00 -12.77 -20.60
C ALA A 460 -4.78 -12.90 -19.67
N TRP A 461 -4.61 -11.98 -18.72
CA TRP A 461 -3.60 -12.13 -17.67
C TRP A 461 -3.80 -13.42 -16.86
N VAL A 462 -5.02 -13.68 -16.37
CA VAL A 462 -5.30 -14.89 -15.57
C VAL A 462 -5.16 -16.14 -16.43
N TRP A 463 -5.60 -16.10 -17.70
CA TRP A 463 -5.35 -17.17 -18.68
C TRP A 463 -3.85 -17.47 -18.81
N GLY A 464 -3.02 -16.43 -18.96
CA GLY A 464 -1.57 -16.59 -19.08
C GLY A 464 -0.97 -17.34 -17.89
N VAL A 465 -1.41 -17.00 -16.66
CA VAL A 465 -0.93 -17.68 -15.45
C VAL A 465 -1.42 -19.13 -15.37
N VAL A 466 -2.71 -19.38 -15.65
CA VAL A 466 -3.29 -20.76 -15.62
C VAL A 466 -2.61 -21.65 -16.66
N LEU A 467 -2.44 -21.18 -17.89
CA LEU A 467 -1.77 -21.91 -18.97
C LEU A 467 -0.28 -22.17 -18.66
N GLN A 468 0.38 -21.24 -17.99
CA GLN A 468 1.76 -21.41 -17.54
C GLN A 468 1.87 -22.53 -16.48
N GLU A 469 0.96 -22.57 -15.50
CA GLU A 469 0.94 -23.62 -14.47
C GLU A 469 0.53 -24.98 -15.07
N ASP A 470 -0.26 -24.99 -16.14
CA ASP A 470 -0.62 -26.20 -16.92
C ASP A 470 0.51 -26.67 -17.89
N GLY A 471 1.64 -25.95 -17.95
CA GLY A 471 2.75 -26.29 -18.85
C GLY A 471 2.52 -25.95 -20.32
N ARG A 472 1.44 -25.25 -20.66
CA ARG A 472 1.08 -24.84 -22.02
C ARG A 472 1.75 -23.51 -22.38
N TYR A 473 3.09 -23.51 -22.44
CA TYR A 473 3.89 -22.27 -22.52
C TYR A 473 3.62 -21.44 -23.79
N GLY A 474 3.41 -22.07 -24.95
CA GLY A 474 3.08 -21.35 -26.19
C GLY A 474 1.74 -20.63 -26.13
N ASP A 475 0.72 -21.25 -25.51
CA ASP A 475 -0.58 -20.65 -25.29
C ASP A 475 -0.49 -19.51 -24.24
N ALA A 476 0.27 -19.73 -23.15
CA ALA A 476 0.53 -18.73 -22.14
C ALA A 476 1.23 -17.49 -22.74
N ALA A 477 2.21 -17.70 -23.62
CA ALA A 477 2.87 -16.61 -24.33
C ALA A 477 1.89 -15.79 -25.19
N SER A 478 0.93 -16.47 -25.84
CA SER A 478 -0.11 -15.81 -26.62
C SER A 478 -1.04 -14.97 -25.74
N ALA A 479 -1.42 -15.49 -24.57
CA ALA A 479 -2.23 -14.77 -23.61
C ALA A 479 -1.49 -13.52 -23.05
N TYR A 480 -0.21 -13.63 -22.71
CA TYR A 480 0.57 -12.46 -22.27
C TYR A 480 0.78 -11.43 -23.37
N ARG A 481 0.96 -11.85 -24.64
CA ARG A 481 1.00 -10.92 -25.78
C ARG A 481 -0.32 -10.16 -25.95
N ARG A 482 -1.46 -10.83 -25.70
CA ARG A 482 -2.77 -10.16 -25.68
C ARG A 482 -2.84 -9.09 -24.59
N VAL A 483 -2.32 -9.37 -23.39
CA VAL A 483 -2.21 -8.37 -22.32
C VAL A 483 -1.38 -7.17 -22.79
N LEU A 484 -0.20 -7.42 -23.37
CA LEU A 484 0.75 -6.39 -23.77
C LEU A 484 0.28 -5.52 -24.94
N TYR A 485 -0.72 -5.96 -25.67
CA TYR A 485 -1.39 -5.15 -26.70
C TYR A 485 -2.12 -3.96 -26.08
N ASP A 486 -2.85 -4.17 -24.97
CA ASP A 486 -3.58 -3.11 -24.24
C ASP A 486 -2.74 -2.42 -23.17
N PHE A 487 -1.77 -3.14 -22.59
CA PHE A 487 -0.90 -2.70 -21.49
C PHE A 487 0.58 -2.86 -21.86
N PRO A 488 1.11 -2.07 -22.81
CA PRO A 488 2.47 -2.24 -23.33
C PRO A 488 3.58 -2.00 -22.29
N GLU A 489 3.28 -1.33 -21.19
CA GLU A 489 4.20 -1.08 -20.08
C GLU A 489 3.97 -2.02 -18.88
N ASP A 490 3.15 -3.10 -19.05
CA ASP A 490 2.94 -4.08 -17.96
C ASP A 490 4.22 -4.91 -17.74
N ARG A 491 5.02 -4.47 -16.77
CA ARG A 491 6.30 -5.09 -16.42
C ARG A 491 6.16 -6.58 -16.12
N LEU A 492 5.09 -6.96 -15.39
CA LEU A 492 4.90 -8.36 -15.00
C LEU A 492 4.43 -9.23 -16.17
N ALA A 493 3.67 -8.68 -17.12
CA ALA A 493 3.30 -9.39 -18.34
C ALA A 493 4.55 -9.65 -19.20
N TRP A 494 5.43 -8.66 -19.37
CA TRP A 494 6.72 -8.86 -20.04
C TRP A 494 7.57 -9.91 -19.33
N ARG A 495 7.66 -9.87 -18.00
CA ARG A 495 8.44 -10.82 -17.22
C ARG A 495 7.93 -12.26 -17.36
N ASN A 496 6.62 -12.45 -17.25
CA ASN A 496 6.01 -13.77 -17.40
C ASN A 496 6.13 -14.25 -18.86
N LEU A 497 5.96 -13.36 -19.85
CA LEU A 497 6.22 -13.69 -21.24
C LEU A 497 7.65 -14.19 -21.45
N GLY A 498 8.64 -13.46 -20.92
CA GLY A 498 10.05 -13.88 -20.99
C GLY A 498 10.29 -15.23 -20.32
N ARG A 499 9.65 -15.49 -19.16
CA ARG A 499 9.73 -16.78 -18.46
C ARG A 499 9.14 -17.93 -19.30
N VAL A 500 7.93 -17.78 -19.82
CA VAL A 500 7.28 -18.87 -20.58
C VAL A 500 7.98 -19.11 -21.92
N LEU A 501 8.49 -18.08 -22.58
CA LEU A 501 9.31 -18.23 -23.78
C LEU A 501 10.62 -18.98 -23.50
N TYR A 502 11.27 -18.70 -22.37
CA TYR A 502 12.43 -19.47 -21.94
C TYR A 502 12.08 -20.96 -21.71
N LEU A 503 10.96 -21.25 -21.02
CA LEU A 503 10.49 -22.61 -20.77
C LEU A 503 10.11 -23.35 -22.05
N ASP A 504 9.66 -22.63 -23.07
CA ASP A 504 9.32 -23.13 -24.40
C ASP A 504 10.54 -23.25 -25.34
N GLY A 505 11.75 -22.95 -24.84
CA GLY A 505 13.00 -23.03 -25.61
C GLY A 505 13.23 -21.88 -26.59
N GLN A 506 12.39 -20.86 -26.59
CA GLN A 506 12.50 -19.67 -27.47
C GLN A 506 13.40 -18.60 -26.82
N PHE A 507 14.70 -18.91 -26.70
CA PHE A 507 15.63 -18.11 -25.88
C PHE A 507 15.82 -16.68 -26.39
N ASP A 508 15.91 -16.45 -27.69
CA ASP A 508 16.07 -15.09 -28.25
C ASP A 508 14.83 -14.23 -27.98
N ALA A 509 13.64 -14.76 -28.20
CA ALA A 509 12.39 -14.06 -27.89
C ALA A 509 12.21 -13.82 -26.37
N ALA A 510 12.71 -14.77 -25.53
CA ALA A 510 12.73 -14.58 -24.09
C ALA A 510 13.62 -13.40 -23.68
N LEU A 511 14.80 -13.25 -24.31
CA LEU A 511 15.71 -12.12 -24.06
C LEU A 511 15.06 -10.78 -24.43
N GLU A 512 14.38 -10.69 -25.60
CA GLU A 512 13.68 -9.47 -26.00
C GLU A 512 12.63 -9.06 -24.96
N ALA A 513 11.83 -10.00 -24.47
CA ALA A 513 10.83 -9.73 -23.44
C ALA A 513 11.46 -9.30 -22.10
N LEU A 514 12.53 -9.96 -21.68
CA LEU A 514 13.23 -9.65 -20.43
C LEU A 514 13.99 -8.32 -20.50
N ASP A 515 14.53 -7.96 -21.67
CA ASP A 515 15.16 -6.65 -21.89
C ASP A 515 14.13 -5.52 -21.80
N ARG A 516 12.86 -5.77 -22.20
CA ARG A 516 11.75 -4.81 -21.96
C ARG A 516 11.46 -4.65 -20.47
N VAL A 517 11.51 -5.73 -19.67
CA VAL A 517 11.39 -5.63 -18.20
C VAL A 517 12.48 -4.74 -17.62
N LEU A 518 13.73 -4.97 -18.03
CA LEU A 518 14.89 -4.24 -17.50
C LEU A 518 14.95 -2.78 -17.99
N ALA A 519 14.29 -2.46 -19.10
CA ALA A 519 14.11 -1.08 -19.53
C ALA A 519 13.10 -0.33 -18.64
N ILE A 520 12.10 -1.02 -18.08
CA ILE A 520 11.11 -0.47 -17.15
C ILE A 520 11.70 -0.42 -15.73
N ASP A 521 12.29 -1.53 -15.27
CA ASP A 521 12.89 -1.67 -13.95
C ASP A 521 14.24 -2.40 -14.03
N PRO A 522 15.36 -1.66 -14.06
CA PRO A 522 16.71 -2.23 -14.14
C PRO A 522 17.07 -3.16 -12.97
N GLU A 523 16.31 -3.13 -11.89
CA GLU A 523 16.56 -3.86 -10.65
C GLU A 523 15.67 -5.12 -10.52
N ASP A 524 14.89 -5.48 -11.58
CA ASP A 524 14.04 -6.67 -11.55
C ASP A 524 14.89 -7.96 -11.46
N ARG A 525 15.01 -8.48 -10.24
CA ARG A 525 15.77 -9.68 -9.92
C ARG A 525 15.36 -10.88 -10.75
N VAL A 526 14.04 -11.06 -10.97
CA VAL A 526 13.50 -12.23 -11.69
C VAL A 526 13.82 -12.14 -13.18
N ALA A 527 13.82 -10.93 -13.74
CA ALA A 527 14.23 -10.70 -15.12
C ALA A 527 15.72 -11.02 -15.31
N HIS A 528 16.61 -10.57 -14.42
CA HIS A 528 18.04 -10.92 -14.48
C HIS A 528 18.27 -12.43 -14.39
N TYR A 529 17.52 -13.13 -13.51
CA TYR A 529 17.60 -14.58 -13.39
C TYR A 529 17.23 -15.32 -14.68
N HIS A 530 16.06 -15.03 -15.25
CA HIS A 530 15.63 -15.68 -16.49
C HIS A 530 16.49 -15.26 -17.70
N ARG A 531 16.97 -14.01 -17.73
CA ARG A 531 17.92 -13.54 -18.72
C ARG A 531 19.23 -14.35 -18.68
N MET A 532 19.76 -14.57 -17.51
CA MET A 532 20.93 -15.45 -17.29
C MET A 532 20.67 -16.85 -17.88
N LEU A 533 19.52 -17.44 -17.58
CA LEU A 533 19.17 -18.78 -18.05
C LEU A 533 19.02 -18.84 -19.58
N ALA A 534 18.35 -17.87 -20.21
CA ALA A 534 18.19 -17.78 -21.65
C ALA A 534 19.55 -17.60 -22.37
N LEU A 535 20.44 -16.75 -21.83
CA LEU A 535 21.79 -16.55 -22.35
C LEU A 535 22.65 -17.81 -22.24
N ARG A 536 22.50 -18.59 -21.17
CA ARG A 536 23.14 -19.90 -21.04
C ARG A 536 22.63 -20.89 -22.09
N GLY A 537 21.33 -20.90 -22.37
CA GLY A 537 20.72 -21.71 -23.42
C GLY A 537 21.28 -21.40 -24.81
N LEU A 538 21.60 -20.13 -25.09
CA LEU A 538 22.23 -19.66 -26.33
C LEU A 538 23.77 -19.82 -26.35
N GLY A 539 24.41 -20.30 -25.28
CA GLY A 539 25.85 -20.39 -25.19
C GLY A 539 26.59 -19.05 -25.00
N ARG A 540 25.88 -17.94 -24.73
CA ARG A 540 26.43 -16.57 -24.55
C ARG A 540 26.99 -16.38 -23.14
N LYS A 541 28.08 -17.11 -22.82
CA LYS A 541 28.62 -17.27 -21.46
C LYS A 541 28.99 -15.94 -20.77
N ALA A 542 29.63 -15.02 -21.49
CA ALA A 542 30.07 -13.74 -20.90
C ALA A 542 28.86 -12.88 -20.46
N GLU A 543 27.84 -12.80 -21.31
CA GLU A 543 26.63 -12.05 -20.99
C GLU A 543 25.78 -12.72 -19.91
N ALA A 544 25.74 -14.06 -19.89
CA ALA A 544 25.14 -14.82 -18.82
C ALA A 544 25.81 -14.53 -17.46
N GLY A 545 27.16 -14.43 -17.44
CA GLY A 545 27.90 -14.03 -16.23
C GLY A 545 27.55 -12.62 -15.73
N ALA A 546 27.37 -11.67 -16.64
CA ALA A 546 26.94 -10.32 -16.29
C ALA A 546 25.50 -10.30 -15.70
N ALA A 547 24.58 -11.05 -16.32
CA ALA A 547 23.20 -11.19 -15.82
C ALA A 547 23.16 -11.90 -14.45
N GLU A 548 24.03 -12.90 -14.22
CA GLU A 548 24.16 -13.57 -12.92
C GLU A 548 24.67 -12.60 -11.85
N ALA A 549 25.66 -11.77 -12.16
CA ALA A 549 26.16 -10.77 -11.21
C ALA A 549 25.05 -9.79 -10.79
N ALA A 550 24.26 -9.29 -11.76
CA ALA A 550 23.12 -8.43 -11.47
C ALA A 550 22.04 -9.15 -10.62
N TYR A 551 21.70 -10.39 -10.97
CA TYR A 551 20.80 -11.22 -10.16
C TYR A 551 21.26 -11.34 -8.71
N ARG A 552 22.55 -11.63 -8.49
CA ARG A 552 23.15 -11.77 -7.15
C ARG A 552 23.11 -10.45 -6.36
N THR A 553 23.28 -9.32 -7.04
CA THR A 553 23.16 -8.00 -6.41
C THR A 553 21.79 -7.80 -5.78
N TYR A 554 20.72 -8.18 -6.50
CA TYR A 554 19.32 -7.98 -6.06
C TYR A 554 18.71 -9.19 -5.35
N GLN A 555 19.49 -10.25 -5.08
CA GLN A 555 18.99 -11.46 -4.41
C GLN A 555 18.63 -11.17 -2.95
N ILE A 556 17.46 -11.66 -2.51
CA ILE A 556 17.02 -11.59 -1.12
C ILE A 556 17.80 -12.63 -0.28
N ASP A 557 18.10 -12.28 0.98
CA ASP A 557 18.64 -13.20 1.96
C ASP A 557 17.51 -13.91 2.72
N GLU A 558 17.12 -15.06 2.23
CA GLU A 558 16.06 -15.84 2.87
C GLU A 558 16.47 -16.33 4.26
N SER A 559 17.79 -16.52 4.51
CA SER A 559 18.31 -16.96 5.82
C SER A 559 18.17 -15.88 6.90
N ALA A 560 18.07 -14.61 6.51
CA ALA A 560 17.92 -13.50 7.44
C ALA A 560 16.60 -13.57 8.26
N GLN A 561 15.60 -14.30 7.77
CA GLN A 561 14.34 -14.52 8.51
C GLN A 561 14.56 -15.26 9.84
N GLU A 562 15.60 -16.08 9.96
CA GLU A 562 15.91 -16.76 11.22
C GLU A 562 16.23 -15.76 12.36
N LEU A 563 16.79 -14.59 12.02
CA LEU A 563 17.07 -13.53 13.00
C LEU A 563 15.81 -13.03 13.70
N THR A 564 14.65 -13.11 13.03
CA THR A 564 13.38 -12.66 13.61
C THR A 564 12.82 -13.63 14.65
N ARG A 565 13.32 -14.88 14.70
CA ARG A 565 12.76 -15.95 15.55
C ARG A 565 12.82 -15.60 17.04
N THR A 566 14.00 -15.20 17.51
CA THR A 566 14.20 -14.85 18.94
C THR A 566 13.31 -13.68 19.34
N TYR A 567 13.25 -12.65 18.48
CA TYR A 567 12.37 -11.50 18.69
C TYR A 567 10.91 -11.93 18.82
N ARG A 568 10.41 -12.72 17.89
CA ARG A 568 9.01 -13.18 17.86
C ARG A 568 8.62 -14.01 19.08
N LEU A 569 9.54 -14.81 19.62
CA LEU A 569 9.32 -15.60 20.85
C LEU A 569 9.19 -14.71 22.10
N GLN A 570 9.86 -13.56 22.11
CA GLN A 570 9.83 -12.60 23.23
C GLN A 570 8.68 -11.59 23.13
N HIS A 571 8.11 -11.43 21.90
CA HIS A 571 7.05 -10.46 21.59
C HIS A 571 5.86 -11.16 20.93
N PRO A 572 4.98 -11.79 21.74
CA PRO A 572 3.86 -12.59 21.22
C PRO A 572 2.85 -11.77 20.41
N ASP A 573 2.62 -10.50 20.73
CA ASP A 573 1.75 -9.62 19.96
C ASP A 573 2.29 -9.38 18.56
N ASP A 574 3.58 -9.03 18.42
CA ASP A 574 4.23 -8.88 17.12
C ASP A 574 4.28 -10.20 16.34
N ASN A 575 4.45 -11.34 17.06
CA ASN A 575 4.40 -12.66 16.42
C ASN A 575 3.00 -13.00 15.90
N ARG A 576 1.94 -12.56 16.57
CA ARG A 576 0.57 -12.68 16.07
C ARG A 576 0.41 -11.92 14.74
N GLU A 577 0.94 -10.70 14.64
CA GLU A 577 0.91 -9.90 13.42
C GLU A 577 1.64 -10.56 12.22
N VAL A 578 2.54 -11.51 12.46
CA VAL A 578 3.18 -12.31 11.39
C VAL A 578 2.20 -13.29 10.76
N GLN A 579 1.19 -13.75 11.50
CA GLN A 579 0.20 -14.70 11.00
C GLN A 579 -0.72 -14.01 10.00
N PRO A 580 -0.92 -14.55 8.79
CA PRO A 580 -1.82 -13.95 7.80
C PRO A 580 -3.26 -13.82 8.30
N ILE A 581 -3.70 -14.80 9.09
CA ILE A 581 -5.05 -14.84 9.69
C ILE A 581 -4.87 -14.98 11.19
N HIS A 582 -5.35 -13.99 11.92
CA HIS A 582 -5.36 -13.96 13.39
C HIS A 582 -6.52 -13.10 13.88
N VAL A 583 -6.89 -13.27 15.15
CA VAL A 583 -8.06 -12.61 15.75
C VAL A 583 -7.61 -11.66 16.84
N HIS A 584 -8.10 -10.42 16.79
CA HIS A 584 -7.85 -9.40 17.81
C HIS A 584 -9.00 -9.38 18.83
N PRO A 585 -8.73 -9.65 20.13
CA PRO A 585 -9.75 -9.52 21.15
C PRO A 585 -10.03 -8.05 21.46
N LEU A 586 -11.31 -7.73 21.67
CA LEU A 586 -11.70 -6.50 22.35
C LEU A 586 -11.76 -6.80 23.85
N VAL A 587 -11.05 -6.02 24.65
CA VAL A 587 -10.99 -6.18 26.11
C VAL A 587 -11.58 -4.97 26.83
N PRO A 588 -12.13 -5.12 28.05
CA PRO A 588 -12.58 -3.99 28.85
C PRO A 588 -11.46 -2.96 29.08
N PRO A 589 -11.78 -1.65 29.17
CA PRO A 589 -10.78 -0.62 29.42
C PRO A 589 -9.98 -0.91 30.69
N GLY A 590 -8.63 -0.87 30.57
CA GLY A 590 -7.72 -1.14 31.68
C GLY A 590 -7.42 -2.62 31.96
N ALA A 591 -8.01 -3.55 31.22
CA ALA A 591 -7.59 -4.96 31.23
C ALA A 591 -6.36 -5.14 30.30
N GLU A 592 -5.38 -5.91 30.74
CA GLU A 592 -4.29 -6.36 29.87
C GLU A 592 -4.81 -7.44 28.92
N THR A 593 -4.37 -7.42 27.67
CA THR A 593 -4.65 -8.50 26.71
C THR A 593 -3.92 -9.77 27.18
N VAL A 594 -4.66 -10.69 27.77
CA VAL A 594 -4.13 -12.02 28.11
C VAL A 594 -4.12 -12.86 26.85
N ASP A 595 -2.95 -13.34 26.48
CA ASP A 595 -2.79 -14.24 25.31
C ASP A 595 -3.47 -15.60 25.61
N ASN A 596 -4.72 -15.77 25.19
CA ASN A 596 -5.46 -17.03 25.33
C ASN A 596 -5.00 -18.12 24.35
N ASN A 597 -3.94 -17.88 23.58
CA ASN A 597 -3.31 -18.87 22.70
C ASN A 597 -2.07 -19.56 23.30
N ALA A 598 -1.77 -19.35 24.58
CA ALA A 598 -0.81 -20.22 25.27
C ALA A 598 -1.36 -21.65 25.23
N ALA A 599 -0.71 -22.53 24.47
CA ALA A 599 -1.01 -23.94 24.45
C ALA A 599 -1.02 -24.44 25.91
N PRO A 600 -1.98 -25.32 26.30
CA PRO A 600 -1.99 -25.86 27.65
C PRO A 600 -0.64 -26.52 27.90
N GLU A 601 0.03 -26.08 28.97
CA GLU A 601 1.28 -26.69 29.43
C GLU A 601 1.08 -28.20 29.50
N GLY A 602 1.89 -28.90 28.71
CA GLY A 602 1.82 -30.34 28.57
C GLY A 602 1.96 -31.01 29.93
N VAL A 603 0.97 -31.79 30.29
CA VAL A 603 1.09 -32.83 31.31
C VAL A 603 2.07 -33.88 30.80
N GLY A 604 3.19 -33.99 31.49
CA GLY A 604 4.06 -35.15 31.67
C GLY A 604 4.68 -35.82 30.48
#